data_84c2ed52a2fb39f61ddc98e2377b136a
#
_entry.id   84c2ed52a2fb39f61ddc98e2377b136a
#
_cell.length_a   1.000
_cell.length_b   1.000
_cell.length_c   1.000
_cell.angle_alpha   90.00
_cell.angle_beta   90.00
_cell.angle_gamma   90.00
#
_symmetry.space_group_name_H-M   'P 1'
#
loop_
_entity.id
_entity.type
_entity.pdbx_description
1 polymer ?
#
loop_
_entity_poly.entity_id
_entity_poly.type
_entity_poly.pdbx_seq_one_letter_code
_entity_poly.pdbx_strand_id
1 'polypeptide(L)'
;TCALPIYGIANNVNVAADQTVELMIGYAAANSTLIFKEVYYTGVKDYYFKDGFYEIYNNSDEVQYLDGVILGIVDEGLPVNVFTPTNSIWVDDNGQLLDRYPMTNYTMYFPGNGTEHPLQPGKSVVVAAYPIDHSSRQLEDGDTPSPVNLSGADWDIFCGPYSTTDIDVPSVPNLEYAFHTFGIEFMPSTSGQALILAKLPNNQKVADFVAEENNFMTAPGKTQNHLMIPSEYVIDGIEIVRAPVNERFKHLLPKTDMGMVWVDGSNNGSLADAAYSGKSIRRKVASIENGMTKFKDTNNSSVDFIIGGGTPTPGIIPTTVDE
;
A
#
# COMPACT_ATOMS: atom_id res chain seq x y z
N THR A 1 0.31 28.77 18.96
CA THR A 1 -0.24 27.41 18.81
C THR A 1 -0.64 27.22 17.37
N CYS A 2 0.17 26.51 16.57
CA CYS A 2 -0.29 26.00 15.29
C CYS A 2 -1.41 25.00 15.57
N ALA A 3 -2.64 25.36 15.22
CA ALA A 3 -3.71 24.38 15.19
C ALA A 3 -3.45 23.47 13.99
N LEU A 4 -3.36 22.17 14.23
CA LEU A 4 -3.33 21.19 13.15
C LEU A 4 -4.63 21.30 12.34
N PRO A 5 -4.57 21.22 11.01
CA PRO A 5 -5.78 21.24 10.20
C PRO A 5 -6.65 20.02 10.56
N ILE A 6 -7.94 20.28 10.70
CA ILE A 6 -8.96 19.26 10.94
C ILE A 6 -9.71 19.07 9.63
N TYR A 7 -9.80 17.84 9.16
CA TYR A 7 -10.52 17.49 7.93
C TYR A 7 -11.68 16.55 8.23
N GLY A 8 -12.77 16.72 7.49
CA GLY A 8 -13.88 15.80 7.47
C GLY A 8 -14.40 15.70 6.03
N ILE A 9 -14.59 14.49 5.54
CA ILE A 9 -15.12 14.23 4.19
C ILE A 9 -16.31 13.29 4.31
N ALA A 10 -17.43 13.67 3.71
CA ALA A 10 -18.54 12.78 3.44
C ALA A 10 -18.65 12.58 1.93
N ASN A 11 -18.43 11.35 1.47
CA ASN A 11 -18.55 11.00 0.07
C ASN A 11 -20.01 10.61 -0.28
N ASN A 12 -20.43 10.87 -1.53
CA ASN A 12 -21.72 10.45 -2.07
C ASN A 12 -22.95 11.00 -1.33
N VAL A 13 -22.85 12.22 -0.78
CA VAL A 13 -23.99 12.87 -0.15
C VAL A 13 -25.00 13.30 -1.21
N ASN A 14 -26.17 12.65 -1.22
CA ASN A 14 -27.28 13.07 -2.09
C ASN A 14 -28.06 14.18 -1.40
N VAL A 15 -27.87 15.42 -1.84
CA VAL A 15 -28.55 16.60 -1.29
C VAL A 15 -29.89 16.78 -2.00
N ALA A 16 -30.87 15.91 -1.69
CA ALA A 16 -32.23 16.00 -2.24
C ALA A 16 -33.23 16.71 -1.29
N ALA A 17 -32.85 16.91 -0.02
CA ALA A 17 -33.62 17.58 1.04
C ALA A 17 -32.70 17.98 2.18
N ASP A 18 -33.24 18.69 3.19
CA ASP A 18 -32.52 18.97 4.42
C ASP A 18 -32.13 17.65 5.10
N GLN A 19 -30.84 17.46 5.33
CA GLN A 19 -30.31 16.26 5.97
C GLN A 19 -29.13 16.59 6.88
N THR A 20 -28.94 15.77 7.89
CA THR A 20 -27.74 15.82 8.72
C THR A 20 -26.70 14.89 8.11
N VAL A 21 -25.50 15.42 7.87
CA VAL A 21 -24.35 14.64 7.44
C VAL A 21 -23.39 14.53 8.61
N GLU A 22 -23.14 13.32 9.07
CA GLU A 22 -22.08 13.07 10.05
C GLU A 22 -20.73 13.08 9.35
N LEU A 23 -19.87 14.00 9.78
CA LEU A 23 -18.48 14.06 9.33
C LEU A 23 -17.59 13.44 10.42
N MET A 24 -16.88 12.38 10.08
CA MET A 24 -15.76 11.99 10.92
C MET A 24 -14.66 13.03 10.79
N ILE A 25 -14.34 13.66 11.91
CA ILE A 25 -13.26 14.64 11.99
C ILE A 25 -12.04 13.91 12.51
N GLY A 26 -11.02 13.78 11.67
CA GLY A 26 -9.72 13.23 12.03
C GLY A 26 -8.70 14.34 12.25
N TYR A 27 -7.75 14.09 13.13
CA TYR A 27 -6.53 14.89 13.16
C TYR A 27 -5.62 14.41 12.03
N ALA A 28 -5.23 15.31 11.15
CA ALA A 28 -4.07 15.04 10.31
C ALA A 28 -2.88 14.94 11.26
N ALA A 29 -2.39 13.73 11.52
CA ALA A 29 -1.07 13.59 12.08
C ALA A 29 -0.12 14.12 11.00
N ALA A 30 0.40 15.29 11.24
CA ALA A 30 1.38 15.85 10.34
C ALA A 30 2.63 14.95 10.38
N ASN A 31 3.07 14.51 9.21
CA ASN A 31 4.41 14.02 8.91
C ASN A 31 4.70 12.59 9.34
N SER A 32 4.14 11.63 8.62
CA SER A 32 4.76 10.31 8.54
C SER A 32 6.20 10.50 8.03
N THR A 33 7.15 9.87 8.68
CA THR A 33 8.57 10.01 8.31
C THR A 33 8.88 9.28 7.01
N LEU A 34 8.37 8.04 6.90
CA LEU A 34 8.42 7.24 5.68
C LEU A 34 7.01 7.12 5.11
N ILE A 35 6.89 7.33 3.81
CA ILE A 35 5.60 7.31 3.11
C ILE A 35 5.66 6.47 1.83
N PHE A 36 4.52 5.94 1.41
CA PHE A 36 4.35 5.47 0.04
C PHE A 36 4.34 6.66 -0.92
N LYS A 37 5.36 6.76 -1.77
CA LYS A 37 5.41 7.78 -2.83
C LYS A 37 4.62 7.32 -4.05
N GLU A 38 4.83 6.10 -4.47
CA GLU A 38 4.16 5.51 -5.63
C GLU A 38 3.97 4.00 -5.43
N VAL A 39 2.81 3.49 -5.85
CA VAL A 39 2.49 2.07 -5.82
C VAL A 39 1.95 1.66 -7.19
N TYR A 40 2.60 0.67 -7.80
CA TYR A 40 2.17 0.05 -9.04
C TYR A 40 1.84 -1.42 -8.78
N TYR A 41 0.58 -1.77 -8.90
CA TYR A 41 0.04 -3.09 -8.55
C TYR A 41 -0.90 -3.65 -9.63
N THR A 42 -1.24 -2.84 -10.62
CA THR A 42 -2.31 -3.18 -11.57
C THR A 42 -1.89 -4.18 -12.62
N GLY A 43 -0.59 -4.29 -12.91
CA GLY A 43 -0.09 -5.09 -14.02
C GLY A 43 -0.52 -4.58 -15.39
N VAL A 44 -0.25 -5.34 -16.42
CA VAL A 44 -0.68 -5.07 -17.80
C VAL A 44 -1.50 -6.21 -18.36
N LYS A 45 -2.20 -5.95 -19.48
CA LYS A 45 -3.03 -6.91 -20.20
C LYS A 45 -2.32 -8.27 -20.34
N ASP A 46 -3.11 -9.33 -20.42
CA ASP A 46 -2.73 -10.74 -20.46
C ASP A 46 -2.17 -11.31 -19.13
N TYR A 47 -2.72 -10.78 -18.04
CA TYR A 47 -2.46 -11.27 -16.67
C TYR A 47 -1.00 -11.11 -16.25
N TYR A 48 -0.28 -10.15 -16.81
CA TYR A 48 1.07 -9.85 -16.36
C TYR A 48 1.05 -8.87 -15.19
N PHE A 49 1.52 -9.32 -14.02
CA PHE A 49 1.51 -8.58 -12.75
C PHE A 49 2.86 -8.60 -12.01
N LYS A 50 3.89 -9.22 -12.61
CA LYS A 50 5.23 -9.34 -12.02
C LYS A 50 5.99 -8.02 -11.99
N ASP A 51 5.47 -7.01 -12.67
CA ASP A 51 6.03 -5.68 -12.81
C ASP A 51 5.62 -4.71 -11.68
N GLY A 52 5.05 -5.24 -10.59
CA GLY A 52 4.66 -4.46 -9.42
C GLY A 52 5.84 -3.83 -8.69
N PHE A 53 5.67 -2.61 -8.19
CA PHE A 53 6.63 -1.97 -7.29
C PHE A 53 5.97 -1.07 -6.25
N TYR A 54 6.70 -0.83 -5.16
CA TYR A 54 6.32 -0.02 -4.01
C TYR A 54 7.46 0.94 -3.72
N GLU A 55 7.26 2.22 -3.95
CA GLU A 55 8.29 3.22 -3.71
C GLU A 55 8.06 3.92 -2.38
N ILE A 56 9.03 3.79 -1.48
CA ILE A 56 9.03 4.35 -0.14
C ILE A 56 9.95 5.56 -0.13
N TYR A 57 9.46 6.68 0.39
CA TYR A 57 10.15 7.97 0.40
C TYR A 57 10.32 8.49 1.83
N ASN A 58 11.49 9.06 2.12
CA ASN A 58 11.71 9.79 3.36
C ASN A 58 11.23 11.25 3.21
N ASN A 59 10.04 11.52 3.73
CA ASN A 59 9.37 12.83 3.67
C ASN A 59 9.78 13.76 4.84
N SER A 60 10.60 13.27 5.76
CA SER A 60 11.11 14.03 6.91
C SER A 60 12.41 14.76 6.60
N ASP A 61 12.88 15.58 7.54
CA ASP A 61 14.17 16.30 7.45
C ASP A 61 15.31 15.53 8.11
N GLU A 62 15.05 14.33 8.63
CA GLU A 62 16.01 13.50 9.33
C GLU A 62 16.22 12.17 8.59
N VAL A 63 17.39 11.56 8.79
CA VAL A 63 17.67 10.23 8.26
C VAL A 63 16.72 9.22 8.90
N GLN A 64 16.01 8.46 8.08
CA GLN A 64 15.20 7.34 8.52
C GLN A 64 15.93 6.03 8.24
N TYR A 65 15.69 5.02 9.08
CA TYR A 65 16.26 3.70 8.89
C TYR A 65 15.18 2.70 8.51
N LEU A 66 15.41 2.03 7.39
CA LEU A 66 14.45 1.04 6.87
C LEU A 66 14.43 -0.25 7.70
N ASP A 67 15.49 -0.53 8.45
CA ASP A 67 15.64 -1.74 9.27
C ASP A 67 14.37 -2.01 10.11
N GLY A 68 13.78 -3.19 9.94
CA GLY A 68 12.57 -3.61 10.63
C GLY A 68 11.28 -2.92 10.17
N VAL A 69 11.32 -2.10 9.13
CA VAL A 69 10.08 -1.56 8.52
C VAL A 69 9.36 -2.70 7.81
N ILE A 70 8.11 -2.88 8.16
CA ILE A 70 7.21 -3.91 7.60
C ILE A 70 6.46 -3.30 6.43
N LEU A 71 6.40 -4.04 5.32
CA LEU A 71 5.53 -3.80 4.18
C LEU A 71 4.46 -4.90 4.17
N GLY A 72 3.20 -4.52 4.33
CA GLY A 72 2.09 -5.45 4.46
C GLY A 72 0.90 -5.13 3.57
N ILE A 73 0.25 -6.18 3.10
CA ILE A 73 -1.03 -6.15 2.41
C ILE A 73 -2.11 -6.42 3.44
N VAL A 74 -3.10 -5.52 3.54
CA VAL A 74 -4.22 -5.69 4.49
C VAL A 74 -5.26 -6.61 3.89
N ASP A 75 -5.73 -7.59 4.63
CA ASP A 75 -6.79 -8.50 4.18
C ASP A 75 -8.10 -7.74 3.94
N GLU A 76 -8.69 -7.93 2.78
CA GLU A 76 -9.96 -7.29 2.41
C GLU A 76 -11.12 -7.74 3.30
N GLY A 77 -10.95 -8.86 4.01
CA GLY A 77 -11.99 -9.39 4.87
C GLY A 77 -13.27 -9.70 4.11
N LEU A 78 -13.15 -10.26 2.91
CA LEU A 78 -14.33 -10.63 2.11
C LEU A 78 -15.07 -11.76 2.80
N PRO A 79 -16.40 -11.63 3.04
CA PRO A 79 -17.20 -12.76 3.47
C PRO A 79 -17.11 -13.89 2.47
N VAL A 80 -17.08 -15.12 2.94
CA VAL A 80 -17.11 -16.29 2.06
C VAL A 80 -18.34 -16.21 1.17
N ASN A 81 -18.14 -16.29 -0.16
CA ASN A 81 -19.20 -16.24 -1.19
C ASN A 81 -19.91 -14.89 -1.39
N VAL A 82 -19.31 -13.78 -1.00
CA VAL A 82 -19.84 -12.45 -1.37
C VAL A 82 -18.95 -11.86 -2.46
N PHE A 83 -19.50 -11.69 -3.66
CA PHE A 83 -18.78 -11.14 -4.82
C PHE A 83 -18.77 -9.61 -4.85
N THR A 84 -19.58 -8.97 -4.03
CA THR A 84 -19.64 -7.51 -3.85
C THR A 84 -19.70 -7.20 -2.36
N PRO A 85 -18.57 -7.18 -1.68
CA PRO A 85 -18.53 -6.85 -0.27
C PRO A 85 -18.86 -5.36 -0.08
N THR A 86 -19.60 -5.08 0.96
CA THR A 86 -19.93 -3.70 1.37
C THR A 86 -19.24 -3.29 2.66
N ASN A 87 -18.66 -4.26 3.38
CA ASN A 87 -18.00 -4.04 4.66
C ASN A 87 -16.89 -5.06 4.88
N SER A 88 -15.86 -4.68 5.64
CA SER A 88 -14.88 -5.60 6.17
C SER A 88 -15.51 -6.55 7.19
N ILE A 89 -15.00 -7.79 7.29
CA ILE A 89 -15.32 -8.71 8.40
C ILE A 89 -14.43 -8.49 9.62
N TRP A 90 -13.39 -7.68 9.49
CA TRP A 90 -12.41 -7.37 10.55
C TRP A 90 -12.93 -6.24 11.44
N VAL A 91 -14.03 -6.52 12.12
CA VAL A 91 -14.75 -5.59 12.98
C VAL A 91 -14.96 -6.18 14.37
N ASP A 92 -15.16 -5.31 15.35
CA ASP A 92 -15.56 -5.66 16.69
C ASP A 92 -17.07 -5.98 16.78
N ASP A 93 -17.54 -6.30 17.98
CA ASP A 93 -18.95 -6.61 18.26
C ASP A 93 -19.91 -5.44 17.97
N ASN A 94 -19.39 -4.22 17.83
CA ASN A 94 -20.15 -3.01 17.49
C ASN A 94 -20.09 -2.71 15.97
N GLY A 95 -19.42 -3.54 15.18
CA GLY A 95 -19.23 -3.34 13.75
C GLY A 95 -18.18 -2.27 13.39
N GLN A 96 -17.31 -1.89 14.34
CA GLN A 96 -16.22 -0.97 14.10
C GLN A 96 -14.95 -1.74 13.69
N LEU A 97 -14.16 -1.19 12.76
CA LEU A 97 -12.89 -1.80 12.38
C LEU A 97 -12.00 -2.03 13.62
N LEU A 98 -11.34 -3.18 13.64
CA LEU A 98 -10.40 -3.53 14.72
C LEU A 98 -9.25 -2.52 14.77
N ASP A 99 -8.70 -2.29 15.97
CA ASP A 99 -7.53 -1.43 16.19
C ASP A 99 -6.20 -2.15 15.86
N ARG A 100 -6.25 -3.03 14.87
CA ARG A 100 -5.12 -3.76 14.30
C ARG A 100 -5.47 -4.23 12.90
N TYR A 101 -4.47 -4.37 12.04
CA TYR A 101 -4.66 -4.74 10.64
C TYR A 101 -4.27 -6.20 10.39
N PRO A 102 -5.15 -7.00 9.79
CA PRO A 102 -4.87 -8.38 9.39
C PRO A 102 -3.99 -8.39 8.15
N MET A 103 -2.83 -9.00 8.24
CA MET A 103 -1.93 -9.17 7.10
C MET A 103 -2.33 -10.38 6.28
N THR A 104 -2.26 -10.24 4.97
CA THR A 104 -2.58 -11.31 4.01
C THR A 104 -1.51 -11.46 2.94
N ASN A 105 -1.54 -12.53 2.16
CA ASN A 105 -0.55 -12.87 1.15
C ASN A 105 0.83 -13.00 1.81
N TYR A 106 1.79 -12.14 1.50
CA TYR A 106 3.07 -12.04 2.20
C TYR A 106 3.13 -10.77 3.05
N THR A 107 3.75 -10.89 4.22
CA THR A 107 4.18 -9.76 5.02
C THR A 107 5.69 -9.73 4.99
N MET A 108 6.25 -8.69 4.41
CA MET A 108 7.69 -8.53 4.21
C MET A 108 8.25 -7.47 5.15
N TYR A 109 9.54 -7.50 5.43
CA TYR A 109 10.21 -6.45 6.19
C TYR A 109 11.64 -6.24 5.72
N PHE A 110 12.16 -5.05 5.92
CA PHE A 110 13.55 -4.72 5.64
C PHE A 110 14.46 -5.36 6.70
N PRO A 111 15.48 -6.14 6.29
CA PRO A 111 16.43 -6.71 7.23
C PRO A 111 17.23 -5.64 7.96
N GLY A 112 18.01 -6.03 8.97
CA GLY A 112 18.94 -5.16 9.67
C GLY A 112 18.69 -5.08 11.18
N ASN A 113 19.60 -4.37 11.86
CA ASN A 113 19.63 -4.27 13.32
C ASN A 113 19.29 -2.86 13.85
N GLY A 114 18.66 -2.02 13.00
CA GLY A 114 18.14 -0.71 13.37
C GLY A 114 18.84 0.49 12.72
N THR A 115 20.05 0.33 12.15
CA THR A 115 20.83 1.44 11.58
C THR A 115 21.64 1.06 10.33
N GLU A 116 21.34 -0.07 9.71
CA GLU A 116 22.14 -0.58 8.59
C GLU A 116 21.68 -0.02 7.24
N HIS A 117 20.41 0.35 7.13
CA HIS A 117 19.81 0.82 5.88
C HIS A 117 19.25 2.25 6.01
N PRO A 118 20.14 3.28 6.05
CA PRO A 118 19.73 4.68 6.17
C PRO A 118 19.12 5.19 4.87
N LEU A 119 17.94 5.79 4.95
CA LEU A 119 17.31 6.54 3.88
C LEU A 119 17.40 8.04 4.19
N GLN A 120 18.17 8.76 3.39
CA GLN A 120 18.38 10.19 3.55
C GLN A 120 17.09 11.00 3.31
N PRO A 121 16.95 12.20 3.92
CA PRO A 121 15.86 13.13 3.61
C PRO A 121 15.71 13.36 2.11
N GLY A 122 14.49 13.32 1.61
CA GLY A 122 14.21 13.56 0.21
C GLY A 122 14.67 12.48 -0.75
N LYS A 123 14.96 11.28 -0.25
CA LYS A 123 15.30 10.11 -1.07
C LYS A 123 14.22 9.05 -0.97
N SER A 124 14.16 8.21 -2.00
CA SER A 124 13.30 7.03 -2.02
C SER A 124 14.09 5.76 -2.26
N VAL A 125 13.45 4.64 -1.97
CA VAL A 125 13.85 3.31 -2.41
C VAL A 125 12.71 2.67 -3.19
N VAL A 126 13.05 2.00 -4.28
CA VAL A 126 12.13 1.19 -5.08
C VAL A 126 12.21 -0.26 -4.63
N VAL A 127 11.12 -0.78 -4.14
CA VAL A 127 10.94 -2.19 -3.77
C VAL A 127 10.18 -2.86 -4.89
N ALA A 128 10.80 -3.77 -5.60
CA ALA A 128 10.22 -4.43 -6.78
C ALA A 128 9.73 -5.84 -6.44
N ALA A 129 8.62 -6.26 -7.05
CA ALA A 129 8.21 -7.66 -7.02
C ALA A 129 9.22 -8.55 -7.77
N TYR A 130 9.75 -8.04 -8.88
CA TYR A 130 10.85 -8.63 -9.64
C TYR A 130 11.75 -7.51 -10.17
N PRO A 131 12.98 -7.38 -9.69
CA PRO A 131 13.90 -6.29 -10.08
C PRO A 131 14.57 -6.52 -11.44
N ILE A 132 13.77 -6.62 -12.50
CA ILE A 132 14.20 -6.81 -13.90
C ILE A 132 13.62 -5.73 -14.82
N ASP A 133 14.07 -5.69 -16.06
CA ASP A 133 13.48 -4.85 -17.08
C ASP A 133 12.22 -5.50 -17.67
N HIS A 134 11.06 -5.11 -17.17
CA HIS A 134 9.77 -5.61 -17.68
C HIS A 134 9.36 -5.00 -19.00
N SER A 135 9.89 -3.83 -19.35
CA SER A 135 9.56 -3.16 -20.60
C SER A 135 10.15 -3.86 -21.83
N SER A 136 11.20 -4.65 -21.62
CA SER A 136 11.90 -5.42 -22.65
C SER A 136 11.46 -6.88 -22.74
N ARG A 137 10.42 -7.30 -21.98
CA ARG A 137 9.94 -8.69 -22.04
C ARG A 137 9.49 -9.08 -23.44
N GLN A 138 9.69 -10.33 -23.81
CA GLN A 138 9.15 -10.85 -25.05
C GLN A 138 7.61 -10.87 -24.99
N LEU A 139 6.97 -10.27 -25.98
CA LEU A 139 5.52 -10.19 -26.09
C LEU A 139 4.99 -11.26 -27.05
N GLU A 140 3.85 -11.84 -26.70
CA GLU A 140 3.03 -12.61 -27.61
C GLU A 140 2.06 -11.71 -28.38
N ASP A 141 1.38 -12.24 -29.40
CA ASP A 141 0.43 -11.46 -30.20
C ASP A 141 -0.77 -11.03 -29.34
N GLY A 142 -0.96 -9.74 -29.24
CA GLY A 142 -2.02 -9.13 -28.41
C GLY A 142 -1.59 -8.68 -27.01
N ASP A 143 -0.36 -8.97 -26.58
CA ASP A 143 0.18 -8.53 -25.31
C ASP A 143 0.34 -6.99 -25.27
N THR A 144 0.28 -6.44 -24.07
CA THR A 144 0.64 -5.06 -23.79
C THR A 144 2.00 -5.01 -23.11
N PRO A 145 2.95 -4.19 -23.62
CA PRO A 145 4.24 -4.03 -22.95
C PRO A 145 4.06 -3.42 -21.56
N SER A 146 4.87 -3.88 -20.61
CA SER A 146 4.92 -3.24 -19.30
C SER A 146 5.49 -1.82 -19.40
N PRO A 147 4.95 -0.85 -18.68
CA PRO A 147 5.47 0.52 -18.70
C PRO A 147 6.74 0.72 -17.88
N VAL A 148 7.24 -0.33 -17.18
CA VAL A 148 8.31 -0.16 -16.20
C VAL A 148 9.56 -0.99 -16.51
N ASN A 149 10.71 -0.41 -16.20
CA ASN A 149 11.99 -1.08 -16.06
C ASN A 149 12.38 -1.01 -14.58
N LEU A 150 12.41 -2.17 -13.90
CA LEU A 150 12.74 -2.28 -12.48
C LEU A 150 14.15 -2.85 -12.24
N SER A 151 15.00 -2.97 -13.27
CA SER A 151 16.38 -3.47 -13.12
C SER A 151 17.28 -2.59 -12.25
N GLY A 152 16.84 -1.36 -11.95
CA GLY A 152 17.49 -0.43 -11.04
C GLY A 152 16.81 -0.34 -9.66
N ALA A 153 15.94 -1.27 -9.30
CA ALA A 153 15.28 -1.30 -8.00
C ALA A 153 16.32 -1.52 -6.88
N ASP A 154 16.02 -0.96 -5.70
CA ASP A 154 16.91 -1.01 -4.54
C ASP A 154 16.71 -2.29 -3.72
N TRP A 155 15.50 -2.87 -3.77
CA TRP A 155 15.11 -4.07 -3.01
C TRP A 155 14.23 -5.01 -3.83
N ASP A 156 14.41 -6.31 -3.57
CA ASP A 156 13.64 -7.40 -4.16
C ASP A 156 12.67 -8.00 -3.13
N ILE A 157 11.43 -8.25 -3.55
CA ILE A 157 10.45 -9.01 -2.75
C ILE A 157 10.54 -10.48 -3.18
N PHE A 158 11.62 -11.15 -2.83
CA PHE A 158 11.78 -12.54 -3.17
C PHE A 158 10.90 -13.47 -2.35
N CYS A 159 9.95 -14.14 -3.00
CA CYS A 159 8.96 -15.05 -2.41
C CYS A 159 9.42 -16.54 -2.42
N GLY A 160 10.69 -16.80 -2.62
CA GLY A 160 11.27 -18.13 -2.84
C GLY A 160 10.83 -19.25 -1.89
N PRO A 161 10.57 -19.03 -0.58
CA PRO A 161 10.10 -20.09 0.31
C PRO A 161 8.78 -20.74 -0.11
N TYR A 162 7.90 -20.02 -0.83
CA TYR A 162 6.57 -20.47 -1.23
C TYR A 162 6.33 -20.37 -2.74
N SER A 163 7.24 -19.75 -3.49
CA SER A 163 7.15 -19.59 -4.93
C SER A 163 8.08 -20.56 -5.66
N THR A 164 7.59 -21.14 -6.74
CA THR A 164 8.40 -21.91 -7.70
C THR A 164 8.64 -21.13 -9.00
N THR A 165 8.05 -19.96 -9.13
CA THR A 165 8.08 -19.11 -10.33
C THR A 165 8.77 -17.78 -10.11
N ASP A 166 9.00 -17.42 -8.85
CA ASP A 166 9.78 -16.24 -8.49
C ASP A 166 11.28 -16.51 -8.70
N ILE A 167 11.99 -15.52 -9.19
CA ILE A 167 13.40 -15.61 -9.53
C ILE A 167 14.15 -14.57 -8.71
N ASP A 168 15.00 -15.03 -7.81
CA ASP A 168 15.94 -14.17 -7.09
C ASP A 168 16.88 -13.45 -8.07
N VAL A 169 17.08 -12.16 -7.85
CA VAL A 169 18.07 -11.35 -8.57
C VAL A 169 19.24 -11.04 -7.63
N PRO A 170 20.32 -11.84 -7.62
CA PRO A 170 21.37 -11.81 -6.59
C PRO A 170 22.11 -10.47 -6.44
N SER A 171 21.97 -9.55 -7.38
CA SER A 171 22.56 -8.21 -7.33
C SER A 171 21.72 -7.21 -6.56
N VAL A 172 20.48 -7.55 -6.21
CA VAL A 172 19.53 -6.70 -5.47
C VAL A 172 19.26 -7.35 -4.12
N PRO A 173 19.39 -6.64 -3.01
CA PRO A 173 19.11 -7.19 -1.67
C PRO A 173 17.64 -7.56 -1.53
N ASN A 174 17.38 -8.68 -0.86
CA ASN A 174 16.02 -9.17 -0.61
C ASN A 174 15.43 -8.57 0.66
N LEU A 175 14.12 -8.27 0.65
CA LEU A 175 13.35 -8.17 1.88
C LEU A 175 13.29 -9.54 2.56
N GLU A 176 13.18 -9.54 3.88
CA GLU A 176 12.90 -10.75 4.63
C GLU A 176 11.39 -10.95 4.78
N TYR A 177 10.99 -12.20 4.80
CA TYR A 177 9.60 -12.58 4.99
C TYR A 177 9.29 -12.75 6.48
N ALA A 178 8.21 -12.11 6.95
CA ALA A 178 7.72 -12.23 8.31
C ALA A 178 6.64 -13.30 8.44
N PHE A 179 5.64 -13.27 7.55
CA PHE A 179 4.49 -14.16 7.60
C PHE A 179 3.88 -14.35 6.21
N HIS A 180 3.22 -15.49 6.01
CA HIS A 180 2.55 -15.84 4.76
C HIS A 180 1.21 -16.52 5.03
N THR A 181 0.18 -16.13 4.31
CA THR A 181 -1.15 -16.75 4.37
C THR A 181 -1.43 -17.63 3.15
N PHE A 182 -1.26 -17.11 1.95
CA PHE A 182 -1.47 -17.79 0.68
C PHE A 182 -0.76 -17.05 -0.47
N GLY A 183 -0.78 -17.66 -1.64
CA GLY A 183 -0.20 -17.08 -2.86
C GLY A 183 1.25 -17.51 -3.05
N ILE A 184 1.76 -17.30 -4.25
CA ILE A 184 3.14 -17.63 -4.65
C ILE A 184 3.94 -16.38 -4.99
N GLU A 185 3.31 -15.20 -4.96
CA GLU A 185 3.90 -13.90 -5.25
C GLU A 185 3.40 -12.88 -4.22
N PHE A 186 4.21 -11.86 -3.92
CA PHE A 186 3.73 -10.68 -3.20
C PHE A 186 2.87 -9.84 -4.14
N MET A 187 1.57 -9.99 -4.03
CA MET A 187 0.67 -9.38 -4.97
C MET A 187 -0.60 -8.88 -4.26
N PRO A 188 -0.76 -7.57 -4.08
CA PRO A 188 -2.06 -6.99 -3.80
C PRO A 188 -3.04 -7.30 -4.94
N SER A 189 -4.32 -7.25 -4.65
CA SER A 189 -5.35 -7.34 -5.70
C SER A 189 -5.07 -6.32 -6.81
N THR A 190 -5.02 -6.77 -8.06
CA THR A 190 -4.84 -5.88 -9.22
C THR A 190 -5.98 -4.88 -9.41
N SER A 191 -7.11 -5.09 -8.71
CA SER A 191 -8.25 -4.16 -8.66
C SER A 191 -8.13 -3.12 -7.55
N GLY A 192 -7.23 -3.30 -6.61
CA GLY A 192 -6.99 -2.44 -5.45
C GLY A 192 -7.09 -3.19 -4.13
N GLN A 193 -6.18 -2.90 -3.22
CA GLN A 193 -6.12 -3.45 -1.87
C GLN A 193 -5.28 -2.55 -0.98
N ALA A 194 -5.67 -2.36 0.28
CA ALA A 194 -4.97 -1.49 1.21
C ALA A 194 -3.58 -2.02 1.57
N LEU A 195 -2.63 -1.11 1.70
CA LEU A 195 -1.24 -1.38 2.08
C LEU A 195 -0.85 -0.57 3.31
N ILE A 196 0.07 -1.10 4.10
CA ILE A 196 0.66 -0.37 5.23
C ILE A 196 2.19 -0.50 5.25
N LEU A 197 2.83 0.57 5.74
CA LEU A 197 4.18 0.54 6.29
C LEU A 197 4.05 0.58 7.82
N ALA A 198 4.75 -0.30 8.51
CA ALA A 198 4.71 -0.34 9.97
C ALA A 198 6.11 -0.55 10.55
N LYS A 199 6.32 -0.14 11.80
CA LYS A 199 7.57 -0.40 12.53
C LYS A 199 7.23 -0.72 13.98
N LEU A 200 7.75 -1.83 14.47
CA LEU A 200 7.53 -2.25 15.84
C LEU A 200 8.23 -1.30 16.83
N PRO A 201 7.66 -1.08 18.02
CA PRO A 201 8.23 -0.18 19.01
C PRO A 201 9.52 -0.74 19.62
N ASN A 202 10.33 0.14 20.19
CA ASN A 202 11.51 -0.22 20.99
C ASN A 202 12.52 -1.13 20.27
N ASN A 203 12.60 -1.05 18.94
CA ASN A 203 13.44 -1.92 18.10
C ASN A 203 13.14 -3.42 18.32
N GLN A 204 11.90 -3.77 18.66
CA GLN A 204 11.46 -5.16 18.72
C GLN A 204 11.73 -5.82 17.37
N LYS A 205 12.32 -7.01 17.39
CA LYS A 205 12.56 -7.76 16.15
C LYS A 205 11.25 -8.31 15.59
N VAL A 206 11.10 -8.25 14.28
CA VAL A 206 9.91 -8.80 13.60
C VAL A 206 9.75 -10.29 13.88
N ALA A 207 10.85 -11.05 13.91
CA ALA A 207 10.81 -12.48 14.21
C ALA A 207 10.26 -12.78 15.64
N ASP A 208 10.61 -11.95 16.63
CA ASP A 208 10.09 -12.11 18.00
C ASP A 208 8.59 -11.78 18.05
N PHE A 209 8.16 -10.74 17.34
CA PHE A 209 6.74 -10.37 17.24
C PHE A 209 5.90 -11.48 16.61
N VAL A 210 6.40 -12.08 15.53
CA VAL A 210 5.71 -13.18 14.82
C VAL A 210 5.70 -14.48 15.64
N ALA A 211 6.62 -14.66 16.57
CA ALA A 211 6.64 -15.83 17.47
C ALA A 211 5.53 -15.79 18.55
N GLU A 212 4.89 -14.65 18.77
CA GLU A 212 3.86 -14.48 19.79
C GLU A 212 2.46 -14.82 19.26
N GLU A 213 1.81 -15.85 19.78
CA GLU A 213 0.47 -16.30 19.35
C GLU A 213 -0.60 -15.21 19.46
N ASN A 214 -0.48 -14.30 20.41
CA ASN A 214 -1.43 -13.20 20.63
C ASN A 214 -1.41 -12.15 19.48
N ASN A 215 -0.40 -12.19 18.65
CA ASN A 215 -0.32 -11.34 17.46
C ASN A 215 -1.04 -11.91 16.26
N PHE A 216 -1.78 -13.00 16.43
CA PHE A 216 -2.57 -13.63 15.38
C PHE A 216 -4.06 -13.65 15.69
N MET A 217 -4.85 -13.64 14.62
CA MET A 217 -6.30 -13.76 14.72
C MET A 217 -6.85 -14.51 13.49
N THR A 218 -7.85 -15.34 13.74
CA THR A 218 -8.66 -15.95 12.68
C THR A 218 -9.97 -15.18 12.56
N ALA A 219 -10.32 -14.74 11.35
CA ALA A 219 -11.57 -14.05 11.15
C ALA A 219 -12.79 -14.96 11.38
N PRO A 220 -13.93 -14.39 11.83
CA PRO A 220 -15.17 -15.16 11.99
C PRO A 220 -15.56 -15.94 10.74
N GLY A 221 -15.82 -17.24 10.90
CA GLY A 221 -16.18 -18.12 9.79
C GLY A 221 -15.05 -18.49 8.83
N LYS A 222 -13.81 -18.12 9.14
CA LYS A 222 -12.60 -18.48 8.37
C LYS A 222 -11.75 -19.49 9.17
N THR A 223 -10.82 -20.12 8.50
CA THR A 223 -9.81 -21.01 9.11
C THR A 223 -8.40 -20.45 9.00
N GLN A 224 -8.21 -19.45 8.15
CA GLN A 224 -6.92 -18.80 7.92
C GLN A 224 -6.57 -17.91 9.10
N ASN A 225 -5.39 -18.13 9.67
CA ASN A 225 -4.82 -17.27 10.70
C ASN A 225 -4.07 -16.10 10.04
N HIS A 226 -4.23 -14.89 10.55
CA HIS A 226 -3.61 -13.68 10.03
C HIS A 226 -2.73 -13.02 11.10
N LEU A 227 -1.56 -12.55 10.70
CA LEU A 227 -0.74 -11.70 11.55
C LEU A 227 -1.43 -10.34 11.69
N MET A 228 -1.59 -9.88 12.92
CA MET A 228 -2.31 -8.65 13.25
C MET A 228 -1.32 -7.56 13.63
N ILE A 229 -1.17 -6.56 12.78
CA ILE A 229 -0.32 -5.39 13.07
C ILE A 229 -1.14 -4.33 13.79
N PRO A 230 -0.82 -3.97 15.05
CA PRO A 230 -1.49 -2.87 15.76
C PRO A 230 -1.42 -1.56 14.96
N SER A 231 -2.53 -0.85 14.87
CA SER A 231 -2.62 0.36 14.07
C SER A 231 -1.72 1.49 14.59
N GLU A 232 -1.33 1.45 15.86
CA GLU A 232 -0.37 2.40 16.47
C GLU A 232 1.09 2.20 16.00
N TYR A 233 1.39 1.05 15.36
CA TYR A 233 2.72 0.78 14.81
C TYR A 233 2.82 1.17 13.34
N VAL A 234 1.70 1.57 12.74
CA VAL A 234 1.67 1.97 11.32
C VAL A 234 2.29 3.35 11.16
N ILE A 235 3.24 3.46 10.24
CA ILE A 235 3.93 4.69 9.87
C ILE A 235 3.15 5.41 8.78
N ASP A 236 2.71 4.69 7.75
CA ASP A 236 1.91 5.18 6.63
C ASP A 236 0.99 4.07 6.14
N GLY A 237 -0.17 4.45 5.65
CA GLY A 237 -1.15 3.55 5.06
C GLY A 237 -1.80 4.17 3.84
N ILE A 238 -2.14 3.32 2.89
CA ILE A 238 -2.86 3.74 1.70
C ILE A 238 -4.09 2.87 1.49
N GLU A 239 -5.26 3.49 1.53
CA GLU A 239 -6.55 2.83 1.29
C GLU A 239 -6.81 2.74 -0.21
N ILE A 240 -6.20 1.77 -0.87
CA ILE A 240 -6.45 1.49 -2.27
C ILE A 240 -7.73 0.66 -2.36
N VAL A 241 -8.71 1.17 -3.10
CA VAL A 241 -10.00 0.53 -3.27
C VAL A 241 -10.33 0.29 -4.73
N ARG A 242 -11.34 -0.52 -4.98
CA ARG A 242 -11.85 -0.75 -6.32
C ARG A 242 -12.48 0.53 -6.90
N ALA A 243 -12.43 0.70 -8.23
CA ALA A 243 -12.98 1.87 -8.88
C ALA A 243 -14.51 1.98 -8.80
N PRO A 244 -15.33 0.91 -8.91
CA PRO A 244 -16.77 1.00 -8.76
C PRO A 244 -17.19 1.44 -7.35
N VAL A 245 -18.00 2.49 -7.29
CA VAL A 245 -18.42 3.10 -6.01
C VAL A 245 -19.09 2.12 -5.06
N ASN A 246 -19.87 1.19 -5.61
CA ASN A 246 -20.61 0.17 -4.84
C ASN A 246 -19.71 -0.95 -4.30
N GLU A 247 -18.44 -0.97 -4.66
CA GLU A 247 -17.46 -1.96 -4.20
C GLU A 247 -16.42 -1.37 -3.24
N ARG A 248 -16.58 -0.07 -2.89
CA ARG A 248 -15.64 0.64 -2.00
C ARG A 248 -16.08 0.52 -0.55
N PHE A 249 -15.18 0.08 0.28
CA PHE A 249 -15.35 0.11 1.74
C PHE A 249 -13.99 0.25 2.42
N LYS A 250 -14.00 0.65 3.68
CA LYS A 250 -12.79 0.93 4.45
C LYS A 250 -12.18 -0.34 5.05
N HIS A 251 -10.85 -0.42 4.99
CA HIS A 251 -10.03 -1.41 5.67
C HIS A 251 -9.15 -0.76 6.74
N LEU A 252 -8.75 0.49 6.52
CA LEU A 252 -7.93 1.25 7.44
C LEU A 252 -8.78 2.15 8.32
N LEU A 253 -8.37 2.28 9.59
CA LEU A 253 -8.97 3.22 10.52
C LEU A 253 -8.73 4.67 10.08
N PRO A 254 -9.62 5.61 10.42
CA PRO A 254 -9.46 7.03 10.06
C PRO A 254 -8.16 7.66 10.55
N LYS A 255 -7.58 7.15 11.64
CA LYS A 255 -6.29 7.64 12.15
C LYS A 255 -5.11 7.26 11.25
N THR A 256 -5.24 6.17 10.48
CA THR A 256 -4.23 5.74 9.51
C THR A 256 -4.50 6.32 8.14
N ASP A 257 -5.74 6.22 7.65
CA ASP A 257 -6.17 6.82 6.39
C ASP A 257 -7.67 7.11 6.41
N MET A 258 -8.05 8.37 6.29
CA MET A 258 -9.48 8.78 6.23
C MET A 258 -10.06 8.64 4.83
N GLY A 259 -9.20 8.68 3.81
CA GLY A 259 -9.59 8.70 2.41
C GLY A 259 -9.67 7.33 1.77
N MET A 260 -9.79 7.38 0.47
CA MET A 260 -9.71 6.24 -0.44
C MET A 260 -9.11 6.70 -1.76
N VAL A 261 -8.29 5.87 -2.38
CA VAL A 261 -7.75 6.11 -3.71
C VAL A 261 -7.96 4.88 -4.60
N TRP A 262 -8.07 5.11 -5.89
CA TRP A 262 -8.28 4.05 -6.88
C TRP A 262 -7.63 4.43 -8.21
N VAL A 263 -7.45 3.42 -9.06
CA VAL A 263 -7.06 3.60 -10.44
C VAL A 263 -8.29 3.46 -11.33
N ASP A 264 -8.48 4.38 -12.24
CA ASP A 264 -9.60 4.34 -13.19
C ASP A 264 -9.30 3.46 -14.41
N GLY A 265 -10.33 2.75 -14.83
CA GLY A 265 -10.46 2.25 -16.18
C GLY A 265 -9.57 1.08 -16.52
N SER A 266 -10.08 -0.10 -16.33
CA SER A 266 -9.57 -1.23 -17.05
C SER A 266 -10.22 -1.35 -18.42
N ASN A 267 -9.46 -1.82 -19.38
CA ASN A 267 -9.97 -2.19 -20.69
C ASN A 267 -10.48 -3.64 -20.73
N ASN A 268 -10.50 -4.33 -19.62
CA ASN A 268 -10.78 -5.78 -19.60
C ASN A 268 -12.22 -6.17 -19.26
N GLY A 269 -13.14 -5.23 -19.27
CA GLY A 269 -14.60 -5.43 -19.37
C GLY A 269 -15.30 -6.32 -18.36
N SER A 270 -14.64 -7.30 -17.76
CA SER A 270 -15.26 -8.29 -16.88
C SER A 270 -14.74 -8.32 -15.44
N LEU A 271 -13.57 -7.77 -15.22
CA LEU A 271 -12.98 -7.59 -13.89
C LEU A 271 -12.83 -6.12 -13.62
N ALA A 272 -13.85 -5.36 -13.83
CA ALA A 272 -13.90 -3.95 -13.65
C ALA A 272 -12.59 -3.35 -13.10
N ASP A 273 -12.20 -2.20 -13.53
CA ASP A 273 -11.39 -1.27 -12.82
C ASP A 273 -9.92 -1.23 -13.17
N ALA A 274 -9.08 -1.24 -12.14
CA ALA A 274 -7.65 -1.03 -12.23
C ALA A 274 -6.88 -2.20 -12.83
N ALA A 275 -7.44 -3.41 -12.77
CA ALA A 275 -6.77 -4.64 -13.17
C ALA A 275 -6.22 -4.56 -14.59
N TYR A 276 -4.91 -4.78 -14.71
CA TYR A 276 -4.17 -4.80 -15.97
C TYR A 276 -4.21 -3.49 -16.76
N SER A 277 -4.38 -2.36 -16.07
CA SER A 277 -4.44 -1.02 -16.69
C SER A 277 -3.05 -0.43 -17.01
N GLY A 278 -1.98 -0.97 -16.43
CA GLY A 278 -0.63 -0.42 -16.55
C GLY A 278 -0.44 0.93 -15.83
N LYS A 279 -1.31 1.24 -14.84
CA LYS A 279 -1.27 2.51 -14.12
C LYS A 279 -0.87 2.32 -12.66
N SER A 280 -0.14 3.29 -12.12
CA SER A 280 0.21 3.40 -10.70
C SER A 280 -0.62 4.44 -9.99
N ILE A 281 -0.57 4.42 -8.66
CA ILE A 281 -1.04 5.48 -7.79
C ILE A 281 0.19 6.23 -7.28
N ARG A 282 0.24 7.55 -7.49
CA ARG A 282 1.33 8.42 -7.05
C ARG A 282 0.82 9.45 -6.06
N ARG A 283 1.60 9.67 -4.97
CA ARG A 283 1.33 10.72 -3.99
C ARG A 283 1.61 12.10 -4.61
N LYS A 284 0.78 13.09 -4.27
CA LYS A 284 0.92 14.47 -4.75
C LYS A 284 2.08 15.17 -4.09
N VAL A 285 2.75 16.02 -4.84
CA VAL A 285 3.76 16.94 -4.33
C VAL A 285 3.08 18.14 -3.68
N ALA A 286 3.35 18.38 -2.41
CA ALA A 286 2.80 19.51 -1.65
C ALA A 286 3.64 20.77 -1.81
N SER A 287 4.98 20.65 -1.74
CA SER A 287 5.92 21.76 -1.86
C SER A 287 7.31 21.29 -2.31
N ILE A 288 8.14 22.24 -2.70
CA ILE A 288 9.58 22.02 -2.89
C ILE A 288 10.30 22.94 -1.92
N GLU A 289 10.97 22.37 -0.94
CA GLU A 289 11.63 23.10 0.14
C GLU A 289 13.15 22.85 0.11
N ASN A 290 13.91 23.90 -0.12
CA ASN A 290 15.38 23.82 -0.22
C ASN A 290 15.88 22.78 -1.25
N GLY A 291 15.12 22.57 -2.33
CA GLY A 291 15.45 21.57 -3.35
C GLY A 291 14.98 20.14 -3.01
N MET A 292 14.34 19.94 -1.87
CA MET A 292 13.72 18.69 -1.46
C MET A 292 12.23 18.71 -1.78
N THR A 293 11.75 17.67 -2.42
CA THR A 293 10.32 17.47 -2.66
C THR A 293 9.65 17.05 -1.36
N LYS A 294 8.59 17.75 -0.96
CA LYS A 294 7.69 17.37 0.14
C LYS A 294 6.39 16.85 -0.47
N PHE A 295 6.08 15.61 -0.20
CA PHE A 295 4.82 15.02 -0.61
C PHE A 295 3.72 15.33 0.39
N LYS A 296 2.50 15.39 -0.13
CA LYS A 296 1.29 15.63 0.67
C LYS A 296 1.02 14.42 1.55
N ASP A 297 0.88 14.66 2.85
CA ASP A 297 0.63 13.62 3.85
C ASP A 297 -0.31 14.15 4.91
N THR A 298 -1.59 13.82 4.76
CA THR A 298 -2.68 14.25 5.64
C THR A 298 -3.46 13.08 6.21
N ASN A 299 -2.94 11.85 6.09
CA ASN A 299 -3.65 10.62 6.38
C ASN A 299 -5.01 10.54 5.65
N ASN A 300 -5.01 10.95 4.39
CA ASN A 300 -6.22 10.98 3.56
C ASN A 300 -5.88 10.70 2.10
N SER A 301 -5.93 9.44 1.69
CA SER A 301 -5.60 9.02 0.34
C SER A 301 -6.39 9.75 -0.75
N SER A 302 -7.63 10.19 -0.47
CA SER A 302 -8.43 10.97 -1.44
C SER A 302 -7.84 12.36 -1.73
N VAL A 303 -7.01 12.88 -0.83
CA VAL A 303 -6.40 14.21 -0.90
C VAL A 303 -4.93 14.11 -1.26
N ASP A 304 -4.26 13.09 -0.73
CA ASP A 304 -2.81 12.95 -0.79
C ASP A 304 -2.33 12.34 -2.11
N PHE A 305 -3.16 11.57 -2.79
CA PHE A 305 -2.81 10.87 -4.02
C PHE A 305 -3.54 11.40 -5.25
N ILE A 306 -2.99 11.11 -6.43
CA ILE A 306 -3.66 11.34 -7.70
C ILE A 306 -4.66 10.23 -7.92
N ILE A 307 -5.95 10.58 -7.94
CA ILE A 307 -7.03 9.64 -8.20
C ILE A 307 -7.09 9.29 -9.68
N GLY A 308 -7.44 8.06 -10.00
CA GLY A 308 -7.53 7.56 -11.37
C GLY A 308 -6.23 6.96 -11.89
N GLY A 309 -5.14 7.17 -11.18
CA GLY A 309 -3.82 6.64 -11.51
C GLY A 309 -3.15 7.32 -12.71
N GLY A 310 -1.91 6.96 -12.96
CA GLY A 310 -1.08 7.50 -14.04
C GLY A 310 -0.02 6.53 -14.53
N THR A 311 0.81 6.97 -15.44
CA THR A 311 1.97 6.19 -15.90
C THR A 311 2.97 6.02 -14.75
N PRO A 312 3.40 4.79 -14.47
CA PRO A 312 4.39 4.52 -13.43
C PRO A 312 5.73 5.22 -13.70
N THR A 313 6.33 5.73 -12.61
CA THR A 313 7.61 6.48 -12.66
C THR A 313 8.56 6.04 -11.55
N PRO A 314 8.96 4.74 -11.50
CA PRO A 314 9.79 4.21 -10.42
C PRO A 314 11.12 4.97 -10.30
N GLY A 315 11.47 5.38 -9.07
CA GLY A 315 12.71 6.10 -8.76
C GLY A 315 12.76 7.56 -9.20
N ILE A 316 11.73 8.07 -9.88
CA ILE A 316 11.69 9.47 -10.33
C ILE A 316 11.01 10.33 -9.26
N ILE A 317 11.75 11.25 -8.67
CA ILE A 317 11.21 12.23 -7.72
C ILE A 317 10.76 13.46 -8.50
N PRO A 318 9.44 13.80 -8.49
CA PRO A 318 8.95 15.00 -9.15
C PRO A 318 9.55 16.27 -8.58
N THR A 319 9.77 17.27 -9.42
CA THR A 319 10.33 18.57 -9.04
C THR A 319 9.34 19.72 -9.23
N THR A 320 8.07 19.40 -9.44
CA THR A 320 6.97 20.36 -9.59
C THR A 320 5.86 20.04 -8.62
N VAL A 321 5.22 21.07 -8.07
CA VAL A 321 4.08 20.93 -7.16
C VAL A 321 2.85 20.50 -7.97
N ASP A 322 2.08 19.57 -7.43
CA ASP A 322 0.79 19.17 -8.01
C ASP A 322 -0.32 20.13 -7.56
N GLU A 323 -1.29 20.37 -8.42
CA GLU A 323 -2.47 21.22 -8.16
C GLU A 323 -3.49 20.53 -7.23
#